data_3c520491629d6df3d956799bdb6ecf17
#
_entry.id   3c520491629d6df3d956799bdb6ecf17
#
_cell.length_a   1.000
_cell.length_b   1.000
_cell.length_c   1.000
_cell.angle_alpha   90.00
_cell.angle_beta   90.00
_cell.angle_gamma   90.00
#
_symmetry.space_group_name_H-M   'P 1'
#
loop_
_entity.id
_entity.type
_entity.pdbx_description
1 polymer ?
#
loop_
_entity_poly.entity_id
_entity_poly.type
_entity_poly.pdbx_seq_one_letter_code
_entity_poly.pdbx_strand_id
1 'polypeptide(L)'
;MPKTTKRDTTKREERVAKAHATPLPPPKVKQPKPQQHGSGYKRPTRGLARYPWAIALSLLVIASSVFALAYFHVGPFAQAKPKTAVVKPTPAPNLTLPNPSPCLKVVKQLTDTSPAPTAAEFNKTQHTFKAAPPNVIDNTKFYCAGINTNRGLIVLELDPQYAPNTVNNFVYLADAQFYDGLLFHRVVPGFIVQTGDPQGNGTGGPGYKFNDEAVKGSYTKGCVAMANSGANTNGSQFFICTADDTGKLQKSYNLFGRVVQGMDVVQKIQGPGDDASTKNIKPDKINHVIIVPVS
;
A
#
# COMPACT_ATOMS: atom_id res chain seq x y z
N MET A 1 70.25 -15.26 -20.75
CA MET A 1 68.97 -14.61 -20.57
C MET A 1 67.98 -15.13 -21.60
N PRO A 2 66.97 -15.93 -21.30
CA PRO A 2 66.01 -16.44 -22.28
C PRO A 2 64.88 -15.39 -22.51
N LYS A 3 64.62 -15.11 -23.80
CA LYS A 3 63.54 -14.25 -24.26
C LYS A 3 62.20 -14.99 -24.08
N THR A 4 61.41 -14.63 -23.12
CA THR A 4 60.02 -15.10 -22.94
C THR A 4 59.14 -14.41 -23.98
N THR A 5 58.53 -15.21 -24.84
CA THR A 5 57.68 -14.81 -25.96
C THR A 5 56.31 -14.32 -25.48
N LYS A 6 56.02 -13.07 -25.77
CA LYS A 6 54.73 -12.38 -25.54
C LYS A 6 53.49 -12.98 -26.28
N ARG A 7 53.67 -14.14 -26.92
CA ARG A 7 52.65 -14.76 -27.79
C ARG A 7 51.71 -15.75 -27.10
N ASP A 8 52.06 -16.23 -25.90
CA ASP A 8 51.24 -17.28 -25.22
C ASP A 8 50.19 -16.74 -24.25
N THR A 9 50.36 -15.50 -23.78
CA THR A 9 49.39 -14.90 -22.85
C THR A 9 48.11 -14.46 -23.56
N THR A 10 48.21 -13.89 -24.77
CA THR A 10 47.04 -13.42 -25.54
C THR A 10 46.11 -14.55 -25.99
N LYS A 11 46.65 -15.71 -26.34
CA LYS A 11 45.81 -16.87 -26.72
C LYS A 11 45.08 -17.51 -25.53
N ARG A 12 45.62 -17.37 -24.34
CA ARG A 12 44.99 -17.87 -23.11
C ARG A 12 43.85 -16.99 -22.67
N GLU A 13 44.01 -15.66 -22.77
CA GLU A 13 42.98 -14.67 -22.44
C GLU A 13 41.82 -14.70 -23.44
N GLU A 14 42.06 -14.89 -24.73
CA GLU A 14 40.98 -15.09 -25.71
C GLU A 14 40.19 -16.39 -25.51
N ARG A 15 40.81 -17.45 -25.03
CA ARG A 15 40.11 -18.71 -24.70
C ARG A 15 39.25 -18.58 -23.45
N VAL A 16 39.70 -17.82 -22.45
CA VAL A 16 38.93 -17.56 -21.23
C VAL A 16 37.74 -16.63 -21.53
N ALA A 17 37.93 -15.60 -22.34
CA ALA A 17 36.86 -14.70 -22.76
C ALA A 17 35.78 -15.42 -23.60
N LYS A 18 36.15 -16.39 -24.44
CA LYS A 18 35.19 -17.18 -25.22
C LYS A 18 34.43 -18.20 -24.41
N ALA A 19 34.97 -18.68 -23.28
CA ALA A 19 34.30 -19.62 -22.38
C ALA A 19 33.19 -18.95 -21.54
N HIS A 20 33.28 -17.62 -21.32
CA HIS A 20 32.26 -16.86 -20.57
C HIS A 20 31.14 -16.26 -21.42
N ALA A 21 31.24 -16.37 -22.76
CA ALA A 21 30.29 -15.76 -23.69
C ALA A 21 29.21 -16.70 -24.23
N THR A 22 29.18 -17.96 -23.80
CA THR A 22 28.16 -18.93 -24.26
C THR A 22 27.16 -19.16 -23.15
N PRO A 23 25.91 -18.68 -23.29
CA PRO A 23 24.84 -19.04 -22.32
C PRO A 23 24.59 -20.54 -22.34
N LEU A 24 24.60 -21.15 -21.18
CA LEU A 24 24.17 -22.55 -21.02
C LEU A 24 22.73 -22.70 -21.51
N PRO A 25 22.42 -23.74 -22.32
CA PRO A 25 21.04 -23.99 -22.70
C PRO A 25 20.20 -24.32 -21.46
N PRO A 26 18.93 -23.89 -21.42
CA PRO A 26 18.06 -24.17 -20.30
C PRO A 26 17.86 -25.67 -20.09
N PRO A 27 17.73 -26.14 -18.85
CA PRO A 27 17.51 -27.56 -18.57
C PRO A 27 16.25 -28.03 -19.25
N LYS A 28 16.34 -29.14 -20.01
CA LYS A 28 15.20 -29.80 -20.64
C LYS A 28 14.26 -30.30 -19.54
N VAL A 29 13.19 -29.57 -19.30
CA VAL A 29 12.07 -30.06 -18.49
C VAL A 29 11.42 -31.19 -19.25
N LYS A 30 11.53 -32.41 -18.73
CA LYS A 30 10.79 -33.57 -19.24
C LYS A 30 9.29 -33.30 -18.98
N GLN A 31 8.54 -33.03 -20.02
CA GLN A 31 7.09 -33.03 -19.96
C GLN A 31 6.60 -34.43 -19.56
N PRO A 32 5.69 -34.55 -18.60
CA PRO A 32 5.06 -35.85 -18.33
C PRO A 32 4.26 -36.28 -19.54
N LYS A 33 4.45 -37.55 -19.98
CA LYS A 33 3.68 -38.17 -21.03
C LYS A 33 2.19 -38.12 -20.69
N PRO A 34 1.31 -37.81 -21.64
CA PRO A 34 -0.13 -37.91 -21.41
C PRO A 34 -0.49 -39.36 -21.06
N GLN A 35 -1.04 -39.60 -19.89
CA GLN A 35 -1.65 -40.87 -19.54
C GLN A 35 -2.90 -41.05 -20.40
N GLN A 36 -2.82 -41.97 -21.32
CA GLN A 36 -4.01 -42.53 -22.00
C GLN A 36 -4.80 -43.35 -20.98
N HIS A 37 -5.77 -42.74 -20.33
CA HIS A 37 -6.85 -43.52 -19.71
C HIS A 37 -7.83 -43.97 -20.77
N GLY A 38 -7.56 -45.10 -21.35
CA GLY A 38 -8.54 -45.92 -21.99
C GLY A 38 -9.44 -46.54 -20.92
N SER A 39 -10.60 -45.95 -20.73
CA SER A 39 -11.70 -46.61 -20.04
C SER A 39 -12.98 -46.19 -20.76
N GLY A 40 -13.51 -47.14 -21.51
CA GLY A 40 -14.81 -47.02 -22.14
C GLY A 40 -15.93 -46.89 -21.11
N TYR A 41 -16.22 -45.67 -20.72
CA TYR A 41 -17.46 -45.38 -19.99
C TYR A 41 -18.58 -45.24 -21.01
N LYS A 42 -19.31 -46.36 -21.25
CA LYS A 42 -20.60 -46.33 -21.97
C LYS A 42 -21.55 -45.46 -21.12
N ARG A 43 -21.87 -44.28 -21.59
CA ARG A 43 -22.95 -43.46 -21.02
C ARG A 43 -24.24 -44.27 -21.02
N PRO A 44 -24.91 -44.48 -19.89
CA PRO A 44 -26.24 -45.03 -19.90
C PRO A 44 -27.20 -43.94 -20.42
N THR A 45 -27.62 -44.02 -21.63
CA THR A 45 -28.79 -43.34 -22.18
C THR A 45 -30.06 -43.94 -21.57
N ARG A 46 -30.28 -43.69 -20.30
CA ARG A 46 -31.58 -43.98 -19.67
C ARG A 46 -32.18 -42.68 -19.20
N GLY A 47 -33.15 -42.21 -19.97
CA GLY A 47 -33.78 -40.94 -19.82
C GLY A 47 -34.47 -40.77 -18.46
N LEU A 48 -34.57 -39.49 -18.05
CA LEU A 48 -35.34 -38.95 -16.93
C LEU A 48 -36.81 -39.37 -16.86
N ALA A 49 -37.29 -40.15 -17.86
CA ALA A 49 -38.66 -40.62 -17.98
C ALA A 49 -39.07 -41.70 -16.95
N ARG A 50 -38.16 -42.21 -16.12
CA ARG A 50 -38.51 -43.26 -15.13
C ARG A 50 -38.96 -42.79 -13.74
N TYR A 51 -38.89 -41.48 -13.49
CA TYR A 51 -39.32 -40.92 -12.19
C TYR A 51 -40.19 -39.68 -12.39
N PRO A 52 -41.43 -39.85 -12.88
CA PRO A 52 -42.33 -38.70 -13.09
C PRO A 52 -42.62 -37.93 -11.78
N TRP A 53 -42.55 -38.63 -10.64
CA TRP A 53 -42.72 -38.04 -9.32
C TRP A 53 -41.53 -37.12 -8.93
N ALA A 54 -40.32 -37.41 -9.38
CA ALA A 54 -39.15 -36.57 -9.08
C ALA A 54 -39.22 -35.22 -9.82
N ILE A 55 -39.76 -35.21 -11.03
CA ILE A 55 -40.02 -33.97 -11.79
C ILE A 55 -41.16 -33.19 -11.11
N ALA A 56 -42.22 -33.88 -10.65
CA ALA A 56 -43.31 -33.22 -9.93
C ALA A 56 -42.84 -32.60 -8.59
N LEU A 57 -41.96 -33.29 -7.85
CA LEU A 57 -41.38 -32.78 -6.61
C LEU A 57 -40.48 -31.57 -6.85
N SER A 58 -39.63 -31.57 -7.89
CA SER A 58 -38.76 -30.42 -8.21
C SER A 58 -39.57 -29.20 -8.67
N LEU A 59 -40.63 -29.38 -9.42
CA LEU A 59 -41.53 -28.28 -9.79
C LEU A 59 -42.29 -27.72 -8.58
N LEU A 60 -42.67 -28.57 -7.63
CA LEU A 60 -43.36 -28.14 -6.39
C LEU A 60 -42.42 -27.35 -5.48
N VAL A 61 -41.15 -27.72 -5.38
CA VAL A 61 -40.14 -26.98 -4.63
C VAL A 61 -39.84 -25.61 -5.28
N ILE A 62 -39.77 -25.57 -6.62
CA ILE A 62 -39.57 -24.28 -7.32
C ILE A 62 -40.79 -23.37 -7.16
N ALA A 63 -42.02 -23.93 -7.30
CA ALA A 63 -43.25 -23.17 -7.10
C ALA A 63 -43.38 -22.61 -5.67
N SER A 64 -43.05 -23.42 -4.67
CA SER A 64 -43.07 -22.98 -3.27
C SER A 64 -42.00 -21.92 -2.96
N SER A 65 -40.82 -22.01 -3.57
CA SER A 65 -39.76 -21.00 -3.42
C SER A 65 -40.13 -19.66 -4.05
N VAL A 66 -40.76 -19.70 -5.23
CA VAL A 66 -41.24 -18.47 -5.91
C VAL A 66 -42.41 -17.86 -5.14
N PHE A 67 -43.31 -18.70 -4.61
CA PHE A 67 -44.44 -18.22 -3.80
C PHE A 67 -43.98 -17.63 -2.47
N ALA A 68 -42.97 -18.24 -1.82
CA ALA A 68 -42.38 -17.69 -0.59
C ALA A 68 -41.70 -16.34 -0.85
N LEU A 69 -40.94 -16.21 -1.96
CA LEU A 69 -40.31 -14.96 -2.38
C LEU A 69 -41.33 -13.86 -2.68
N ALA A 70 -42.46 -14.21 -3.36
CA ALA A 70 -43.52 -13.26 -3.64
C ALA A 70 -44.29 -12.87 -2.36
N TYR A 71 -44.56 -13.83 -1.45
CA TYR A 71 -45.27 -13.59 -0.20
C TYR A 71 -44.45 -12.70 0.76
N PHE A 72 -43.10 -12.89 0.84
CA PHE A 72 -42.24 -12.05 1.68
C PHE A 72 -42.07 -10.64 1.11
N HIS A 73 -42.24 -10.43 -0.21
CA HIS A 73 -42.12 -9.11 -0.84
C HIS A 73 -43.44 -8.29 -0.86
N VAL A 74 -44.60 -8.96 -0.77
CA VAL A 74 -45.93 -8.33 -0.95
C VAL A 74 -46.89 -8.59 0.21
N GLY A 75 -46.46 -9.34 1.24
CA GLY A 75 -47.30 -9.68 2.38
C GLY A 75 -47.55 -8.52 3.35
N PRO A 76 -48.55 -8.62 4.25
CA PRO A 76 -48.94 -7.55 5.22
C PRO A 76 -47.84 -7.20 6.24
N PHE A 77 -46.70 -7.93 6.22
CA PHE A 77 -45.50 -7.64 7.00
C PHE A 77 -44.39 -6.92 6.22
N ALA A 78 -44.68 -6.41 5.01
CA ALA A 78 -43.77 -5.45 4.37
C ALA A 78 -43.71 -4.21 5.29
N GLN A 79 -42.85 -4.25 6.29
CA GLN A 79 -42.52 -3.08 7.09
C GLN A 79 -42.07 -2.00 6.11
N ALA A 80 -42.81 -0.89 6.08
CA ALA A 80 -42.40 0.30 5.38
C ALA A 80 -40.93 0.54 5.79
N LYS A 81 -40.00 0.47 4.83
CA LYS A 81 -38.60 0.87 5.10
C LYS A 81 -38.67 2.21 5.78
N PRO A 82 -38.12 2.37 6.99
CA PRO A 82 -38.08 3.67 7.62
C PRO A 82 -37.50 4.60 6.55
N LYS A 83 -38.21 5.66 6.21
CA LYS A 83 -37.66 6.75 5.41
C LYS A 83 -36.47 7.26 6.22
N THR A 84 -35.30 6.69 6.01
CA THR A 84 -34.05 7.27 6.49
C THR A 84 -34.05 8.66 5.89
N ALA A 85 -34.37 9.64 6.73
CA ALA A 85 -34.15 11.02 6.34
C ALA A 85 -32.72 11.06 5.83
N VAL A 86 -32.54 11.39 4.56
CA VAL A 86 -31.24 11.70 3.99
C VAL A 86 -30.77 12.91 4.76
N VAL A 87 -30.11 12.65 5.91
CA VAL A 87 -29.37 13.69 6.62
C VAL A 87 -28.30 14.09 5.63
N LYS A 88 -28.55 15.23 4.98
CA LYS A 88 -27.54 15.86 4.12
C LYS A 88 -26.28 15.92 4.98
N PRO A 89 -25.16 15.30 4.58
CA PRO A 89 -23.97 15.30 5.41
C PRO A 89 -23.62 16.76 5.70
N THR A 90 -23.66 17.14 6.96
CA THR A 90 -23.15 18.45 7.39
C THR A 90 -21.72 18.51 6.89
N PRO A 91 -21.32 19.54 6.12
CA PRO A 91 -19.93 19.67 5.70
C PRO A 91 -19.06 19.57 6.93
N ALA A 92 -18.10 18.65 6.93
CA ALA A 92 -17.14 18.57 8.01
C ALA A 92 -16.51 19.96 8.20
N PRO A 93 -16.38 20.45 9.43
CA PRO A 93 -15.79 21.77 9.66
C PRO A 93 -14.43 21.81 8.95
N ASN A 94 -14.20 22.86 8.16
CA ASN A 94 -12.88 23.13 7.60
C ASN A 94 -11.94 23.36 8.78
N LEU A 95 -11.18 22.35 9.15
CA LEU A 95 -10.14 22.49 10.17
C LEU A 95 -9.11 23.46 9.63
N THR A 96 -9.00 24.63 10.28
CA THR A 96 -7.99 25.63 9.95
C THR A 96 -6.72 25.23 10.64
N LEU A 97 -5.76 24.72 9.88
CA LEU A 97 -4.43 24.39 10.41
C LEU A 97 -3.69 25.68 10.78
N PRO A 98 -2.86 25.65 11.83
CA PRO A 98 -2.10 26.83 12.25
C PRO A 98 -1.16 27.31 11.15
N ASN A 99 -1.07 28.62 10.97
CA ASN A 99 -0.16 29.26 10.03
C ASN A 99 0.50 30.49 10.70
N PRO A 100 1.83 30.51 10.94
CA PRO A 100 2.77 29.45 10.56
C PRO A 100 2.62 28.16 11.39
N SER A 101 3.00 27.01 10.79
CA SER A 101 3.01 25.71 11.47
C SER A 101 3.93 25.70 12.69
N PRO A 102 3.51 25.16 13.85
CA PRO A 102 4.38 25.01 15.01
C PRO A 102 5.59 24.11 14.72
N CYS A 103 5.51 23.21 13.77
CA CYS A 103 6.61 22.31 13.38
C CYS A 103 7.83 23.05 12.84
N LEU A 104 7.67 24.26 12.31
CA LEU A 104 8.80 25.06 11.83
C LEU A 104 9.74 25.50 12.97
N LYS A 105 9.27 25.52 14.23
CA LYS A 105 10.07 25.85 15.40
C LYS A 105 10.99 24.70 15.85
N VAL A 106 10.68 23.48 15.49
CA VAL A 106 11.39 22.26 15.95
C VAL A 106 12.17 21.56 14.84
N VAL A 107 12.38 22.19 13.68
CA VAL A 107 13.08 21.61 12.53
C VAL A 107 14.45 21.03 12.90
N LYS A 108 15.21 21.69 13.76
CA LYS A 108 16.51 21.17 14.22
C LYS A 108 16.40 19.85 14.96
N GLN A 109 15.33 19.64 15.73
CA GLN A 109 15.08 18.39 16.46
C GLN A 109 14.61 17.27 15.51
N LEU A 110 14.03 17.62 14.37
CA LEU A 110 13.55 16.72 13.34
C LEU A 110 14.64 16.30 12.33
N THR A 111 15.82 16.95 12.39
CA THR A 111 16.90 16.70 11.44
C THR A 111 17.82 15.60 11.94
N ASP A 112 17.98 14.56 11.14
CA ASP A 112 18.99 13.52 11.32
C ASP A 112 19.76 13.37 10.01
N THR A 113 21.08 13.53 10.09
CA THR A 113 21.99 13.40 8.95
C THR A 113 22.63 12.01 8.85
N SER A 114 22.30 11.11 9.75
CA SER A 114 22.77 9.73 9.73
C SER A 114 22.36 9.03 8.44
N PRO A 115 23.20 8.11 7.92
CA PRO A 115 22.82 7.33 6.76
C PRO A 115 21.67 6.40 7.12
N ALA A 116 20.89 6.01 6.10
CA ALA A 116 19.87 4.99 6.29
C ALA A 116 20.49 3.69 6.84
N PRO A 117 19.70 2.90 7.59
CA PRO A 117 20.18 1.63 8.12
C PRO A 117 20.70 0.73 6.99
N THR A 118 21.74 -0.04 7.32
CA THR A 118 22.24 -1.11 6.46
C THR A 118 21.18 -2.22 6.34
N ALA A 119 21.30 -3.09 5.35
CA ALA A 119 20.39 -4.23 5.21
C ALA A 119 20.37 -5.14 6.46
N ALA A 120 21.50 -5.25 7.16
CA ALA A 120 21.57 -6.05 8.39
C ALA A 120 20.83 -5.40 9.57
N GLU A 121 20.87 -4.08 9.69
CA GLU A 121 20.12 -3.30 10.68
C GLU A 121 18.64 -3.29 10.35
N PHE A 122 18.29 -3.02 9.09
CA PHE A 122 16.90 -3.08 8.61
C PHE A 122 16.24 -4.43 8.92
N ASN A 123 16.92 -5.54 8.68
CA ASN A 123 16.40 -6.88 8.98
C ASN A 123 16.24 -7.18 10.50
N LYS A 124 16.83 -6.38 11.37
CA LYS A 124 16.64 -6.49 12.83
C LYS A 124 15.45 -5.64 13.31
N THR A 125 15.04 -4.65 12.55
CA THR A 125 13.89 -3.80 12.89
C THR A 125 12.60 -4.59 12.75
N GLN A 126 11.69 -4.39 13.70
CA GLN A 126 10.40 -5.06 13.67
C GLN A 126 9.48 -4.41 12.62
N HIS A 127 9.17 -5.15 11.56
CA HIS A 127 8.25 -4.71 10.50
C HIS A 127 6.91 -5.49 10.51
N THR A 128 6.63 -6.26 11.56
CA THR A 128 5.37 -7.00 11.69
C THR A 128 4.90 -6.99 13.13
N PHE A 129 3.68 -6.56 13.35
CA PHE A 129 3.02 -6.44 14.65
C PHE A 129 1.76 -7.28 14.65
N LYS A 130 1.37 -7.81 15.82
CA LYS A 130 0.20 -8.70 15.97
C LYS A 130 -1.14 -7.96 15.91
N ALA A 131 -1.16 -6.67 16.23
CA ALA A 131 -2.37 -5.84 16.29
C ALA A 131 -2.01 -4.36 16.06
N ALA A 132 -3.04 -3.55 15.77
CA ALA A 132 -2.92 -2.10 15.77
C ALA A 132 -2.45 -1.59 17.15
N PRO A 133 -1.68 -0.48 17.19
CA PRO A 133 -1.11 0.01 18.44
C PRO A 133 -2.18 0.48 19.44
N PRO A 134 -1.89 0.41 20.74
CA PRO A 134 -2.66 1.17 21.72
C PRO A 134 -2.53 2.67 21.45
N ASN A 135 -3.37 3.50 22.11
CA ASN A 135 -3.20 4.94 22.01
C ASN A 135 -1.92 5.38 22.74
N VAL A 136 -0.99 5.96 21.99
CA VAL A 136 0.30 6.47 22.48
C VAL A 136 0.43 7.99 22.35
N ILE A 137 -0.56 8.66 21.73
CA ILE A 137 -0.55 10.09 21.49
C ILE A 137 -1.53 10.85 22.42
N ASP A 138 -1.28 12.13 22.58
CA ASP A 138 -2.21 13.11 23.15
C ASP A 138 -2.94 13.82 21.99
N ASN A 139 -4.23 13.55 21.83
CA ASN A 139 -5.05 14.08 20.74
C ASN A 139 -5.24 15.61 20.79
N THR A 140 -4.74 16.29 21.84
CA THR A 140 -4.78 17.75 21.97
C THR A 140 -3.55 18.43 21.42
N LYS A 141 -2.52 17.68 21.04
CA LYS A 141 -1.24 18.15 20.51
C LYS A 141 -1.13 17.89 19.01
N PHE A 142 -0.34 18.72 18.34
CA PHE A 142 0.18 18.41 17.01
C PHE A 142 1.42 17.53 17.12
N TYR A 143 1.68 16.76 16.10
CA TYR A 143 2.89 15.95 15.99
C TYR A 143 3.66 16.37 14.74
N CYS A 144 4.93 16.68 14.92
CA CYS A 144 5.84 17.03 13.84
C CYS A 144 6.65 15.79 13.48
N ALA A 145 6.65 15.41 12.22
CA ALA A 145 7.48 14.31 11.73
C ALA A 145 8.55 14.84 10.78
N GLY A 146 9.81 14.57 11.10
CA GLY A 146 10.94 14.79 10.20
C GLY A 146 11.23 13.51 9.43
N ILE A 147 10.87 13.45 8.15
CA ILE A 147 11.26 12.36 7.27
C ILE A 147 12.60 12.72 6.65
N ASN A 148 13.69 12.20 7.22
CA ASN A 148 15.03 12.36 6.70
C ASN A 148 15.25 11.38 5.58
N THR A 149 15.50 11.85 4.37
CA THR A 149 15.65 11.04 3.16
C THR A 149 17.06 11.19 2.57
N ASN A 150 17.42 10.33 1.64
CA ASN A 150 18.64 10.50 0.85
C ASN A 150 18.59 11.72 -0.10
N ARG A 151 17.46 12.46 -0.16
CA ARG A 151 17.27 13.71 -0.91
C ARG A 151 17.18 14.94 -0.03
N GLY A 152 17.08 14.79 1.29
CA GLY A 152 16.94 15.85 2.27
C GLY A 152 15.80 15.62 3.25
N LEU A 153 15.53 16.63 4.06
CA LEU A 153 14.50 16.61 5.09
C LEU A 153 13.14 17.06 4.54
N ILE A 154 12.11 16.29 4.85
CA ILE A 154 10.70 16.64 4.66
C ILE A 154 10.07 16.76 6.05
N VAL A 155 9.47 17.91 6.36
CA VAL A 155 8.77 18.12 7.64
C VAL A 155 7.28 18.05 7.44
N LEU A 156 6.65 17.14 8.17
CA LEU A 156 5.20 16.98 8.21
C LEU A 156 4.64 17.56 9.49
N GLU A 157 3.48 18.17 9.39
CA GLU A 157 2.58 18.46 10.51
C GLU A 157 1.47 17.42 10.48
N LEU A 158 1.32 16.68 11.56
CA LEU A 158 0.31 15.66 11.76
C LEU A 158 -0.70 16.17 12.80
N ASP A 159 -1.98 16.12 12.44
CA ASP A 159 -3.04 16.65 13.28
C ASP A 159 -4.03 15.54 13.67
N PRO A 160 -4.06 15.12 14.95
CA PRO A 160 -5.02 14.13 15.43
C PRO A 160 -6.49 14.55 15.27
N GLN A 161 -6.79 15.84 15.13
CA GLN A 161 -8.17 16.30 14.88
C GLN A 161 -8.67 15.85 13.48
N TYR A 162 -7.76 15.62 12.53
CA TYR A 162 -8.11 15.06 11.23
C TYR A 162 -8.42 13.57 11.33
N ALA A 163 -7.47 12.79 11.86
CA ALA A 163 -7.53 11.35 11.88
C ALA A 163 -6.73 10.80 13.09
N PRO A 164 -7.32 10.77 14.30
CA PRO A 164 -6.61 10.42 15.52
C PRO A 164 -5.99 9.02 15.50
N ASN A 165 -6.70 8.02 14.99
CA ASN A 165 -6.16 6.67 14.91
C ASN A 165 -5.01 6.55 13.90
N THR A 166 -5.10 7.28 12.80
CA THR A 166 -4.06 7.31 11.77
C THR A 166 -2.80 8.01 12.28
N VAL A 167 -2.92 9.16 12.94
CA VAL A 167 -1.77 9.85 13.54
C VAL A 167 -1.14 8.98 14.63
N ASN A 168 -1.95 8.36 15.50
CA ASN A 168 -1.48 7.41 16.50
C ASN A 168 -0.68 6.26 15.89
N ASN A 169 -1.22 5.66 14.83
CA ASN A 169 -0.56 4.58 14.11
C ASN A 169 0.77 5.02 13.50
N PHE A 170 0.80 6.19 12.85
CA PHE A 170 2.02 6.71 12.23
C PHE A 170 3.10 7.00 13.28
N VAL A 171 2.74 7.70 14.37
CA VAL A 171 3.67 8.02 15.47
C VAL A 171 4.24 6.76 16.11
N TYR A 172 3.38 5.79 16.43
CA TYR A 172 3.83 4.51 17.00
C TYR A 172 4.82 3.77 16.10
N LEU A 173 4.52 3.69 14.80
CA LEU A 173 5.39 3.02 13.83
C LEU A 173 6.72 3.78 13.64
N ALA A 174 6.69 5.12 13.65
CA ALA A 174 7.89 5.94 13.55
C ALA A 174 8.79 5.77 14.78
N ASP A 175 8.22 5.80 15.99
CA ASP A 175 8.96 5.58 17.25
C ASP A 175 9.55 4.15 17.33
N ALA A 176 8.90 3.18 16.67
CA ALA A 176 9.43 1.81 16.52
C ALA A 176 10.47 1.68 15.38
N GLN A 177 10.91 2.80 14.77
CA GLN A 177 11.83 2.82 13.62
C GLN A 177 11.34 2.03 12.40
N PHE A 178 10.03 1.77 12.33
CA PHE A 178 9.43 0.98 11.25
C PHE A 178 9.69 1.55 9.85
N TYR A 179 9.72 2.89 9.73
CA TYR A 179 9.88 3.57 8.45
C TYR A 179 11.35 3.72 8.01
N ASP A 180 12.31 3.47 8.90
CA ASP A 180 13.72 3.66 8.61
C ASP A 180 14.22 2.67 7.55
N GLY A 181 14.85 3.19 6.52
CA GLY A 181 15.33 2.39 5.38
C GLY A 181 14.28 2.07 4.32
N LEU A 182 12.99 2.39 4.52
CA LEU A 182 11.93 2.08 3.56
C LEU A 182 12.07 2.88 2.26
N LEU A 183 11.62 2.26 1.17
CA LEU A 183 11.72 2.80 -0.17
C LEU A 183 10.49 3.64 -0.54
N PHE A 184 10.70 4.65 -1.37
CA PHE A 184 9.61 5.26 -2.12
C PHE A 184 9.28 4.37 -3.32
N HIS A 185 8.50 3.33 -3.07
CA HIS A 185 8.24 2.24 -4.02
C HIS A 185 7.27 2.61 -5.15
N ARG A 186 6.56 3.74 -5.05
CA ARG A 186 5.71 4.29 -6.11
C ARG A 186 5.82 5.81 -6.16
N VAL A 187 6.28 6.32 -7.31
CA VAL A 187 6.43 7.76 -7.56
C VAL A 187 5.76 8.10 -8.88
N VAL A 188 4.69 8.88 -8.81
CA VAL A 188 3.94 9.35 -9.99
C VAL A 188 4.06 10.87 -10.08
N PRO A 189 4.88 11.40 -10.98
CA PRO A 189 5.08 12.85 -11.11
C PRO A 189 3.76 13.60 -11.34
N GLY A 190 3.57 14.72 -10.64
CA GLY A 190 2.34 15.51 -10.72
C GLY A 190 1.12 14.85 -10.09
N PHE A 191 1.34 13.81 -9.29
CA PHE A 191 0.30 13.11 -8.52
C PHE A 191 0.80 12.81 -7.10
N ILE A 192 1.48 11.68 -6.85
CA ILE A 192 1.89 11.29 -5.50
C ILE A 192 3.33 10.72 -5.44
N VAL A 193 3.92 10.76 -4.25
CA VAL A 193 5.03 9.89 -3.84
C VAL A 193 4.56 9.01 -2.68
N GLN A 194 4.71 7.70 -2.79
CA GLN A 194 4.18 6.69 -1.85
C GLN A 194 5.31 5.84 -1.28
N THR A 195 5.23 5.58 0.03
CA THR A 195 6.20 4.82 0.82
C THR A 195 5.50 4.06 1.94
N GLY A 196 6.24 3.54 2.94
CA GLY A 196 5.69 2.89 4.13
C GLY A 196 5.44 1.39 3.95
N ASP A 197 5.95 0.79 2.85
CA ASP A 197 5.89 -0.64 2.59
C ASP A 197 7.24 -1.30 2.92
N PRO A 198 7.33 -2.17 3.95
CA PRO A 198 8.58 -2.87 4.28
C PRO A 198 9.03 -3.87 3.20
N GLN A 199 8.14 -4.31 2.30
CA GLN A 199 8.48 -5.18 1.18
C GLN A 199 8.91 -4.38 -0.07
N GLY A 200 8.60 -3.08 -0.14
CA GLY A 200 8.96 -2.19 -1.24
C GLY A 200 8.31 -2.52 -2.59
N ASN A 201 7.20 -3.24 -2.60
CA ASN A 201 6.49 -3.69 -3.81
C ASN A 201 5.01 -3.28 -3.86
N GLY A 202 4.53 -2.55 -2.86
CA GLY A 202 3.14 -2.07 -2.72
C GLY A 202 2.20 -3.02 -2.00
N THR A 203 2.65 -4.21 -1.58
CA THR A 203 1.78 -5.22 -0.96
C THR A 203 2.02 -5.41 0.54
N GLY A 204 3.12 -4.88 1.07
CA GLY A 204 3.51 -5.00 2.46
C GLY A 204 2.78 -4.02 3.39
N GLY A 205 2.98 -4.24 4.68
CA GLY A 205 2.39 -3.44 5.73
C GLY A 205 2.83 -3.90 7.12
N PRO A 206 2.24 -3.36 8.19
CA PRO A 206 2.69 -3.58 9.56
C PRO A 206 2.18 -4.90 10.17
N GLY A 207 1.52 -5.77 9.39
CA GLY A 207 0.95 -7.04 9.87
C GLY A 207 -0.48 -6.94 10.39
N TYR A 208 -1.06 -5.75 10.44
CA TYR A 208 -2.45 -5.49 10.79
C TYR A 208 -3.09 -4.46 9.84
N LYS A 209 -4.39 -4.30 9.96
CA LYS A 209 -5.17 -3.25 9.27
C LYS A 209 -6.01 -2.50 10.29
N PHE A 210 -6.35 -1.24 9.99
CA PHE A 210 -7.26 -0.43 10.79
C PHE A 210 -8.26 0.31 9.91
N ASN A 211 -9.32 0.82 10.55
CA ASN A 211 -10.49 1.37 9.89
C ASN A 211 -10.22 2.72 9.22
N ASP A 212 -11.05 3.05 8.25
CA ASP A 212 -11.10 4.37 7.66
C ASP A 212 -11.59 5.40 8.68
N GLU A 213 -11.08 6.62 8.55
CA GLU A 213 -11.51 7.80 9.27
C GLU A 213 -12.10 8.81 8.29
N ALA A 214 -13.10 9.57 8.74
CA ALA A 214 -13.75 10.55 7.88
C ALA A 214 -12.75 11.62 7.39
N VAL A 215 -12.63 11.79 6.07
CA VAL A 215 -11.70 12.75 5.46
C VAL A 215 -12.19 14.18 5.65
N LYS A 216 -11.56 14.90 6.56
CA LYS A 216 -11.86 16.28 6.94
C LYS A 216 -10.96 17.27 6.19
N GLY A 217 -11.07 17.34 4.87
CA GLY A 217 -10.21 18.22 4.06
C GLY A 217 -10.19 17.83 2.60
N SER A 218 -9.18 18.31 1.89
CA SER A 218 -8.97 18.05 0.46
C SER A 218 -7.54 17.61 0.22
N TYR A 219 -7.34 16.83 -0.84
CA TYR A 219 -6.02 16.31 -1.21
C TYR A 219 -5.24 17.34 -2.05
N THR A 220 -4.99 18.51 -1.43
CA THR A 220 -4.19 19.57 -2.07
C THR A 220 -2.71 19.21 -2.08
N LYS A 221 -1.90 19.91 -2.87
CA LYS A 221 -0.45 19.74 -2.90
C LYS A 221 0.15 19.80 -1.48
N GLY A 222 0.96 18.80 -1.15
CA GLY A 222 1.56 18.63 0.16
C GLY A 222 0.70 17.86 1.16
N CYS A 223 -0.50 17.42 0.81
CA CYS A 223 -1.30 16.55 1.68
C CYS A 223 -0.56 15.25 2.01
N VAL A 224 -0.82 14.70 3.21
CA VAL A 224 -0.31 13.40 3.65
C VAL A 224 -1.48 12.51 4.01
N ALA A 225 -1.64 11.39 3.29
CA ALA A 225 -2.76 10.48 3.48
C ALA A 225 -2.33 9.01 3.43
N MET A 226 -3.09 8.14 4.12
CA MET A 226 -2.84 6.70 4.09
C MET A 226 -3.22 6.10 2.75
N ALA A 227 -2.35 5.24 2.23
CA ALA A 227 -2.70 4.35 1.14
C ALA A 227 -3.46 3.12 1.69
N ASN A 228 -4.45 2.64 0.95
CA ASN A 228 -5.23 1.46 1.29
C ASN A 228 -5.58 0.65 0.03
N SER A 229 -6.07 -0.58 0.22
CA SER A 229 -6.54 -1.50 -0.83
C SER A 229 -8.07 -1.67 -0.80
N GLY A 230 -8.78 -0.64 -0.42
CA GLY A 230 -10.23 -0.62 -0.21
C GLY A 230 -10.59 -0.26 1.23
N ALA A 231 -11.87 -0.25 1.55
CA ALA A 231 -12.38 0.19 2.84
C ALA A 231 -11.77 -0.58 4.02
N ASN A 232 -11.36 0.16 5.06
CA ASN A 232 -10.84 -0.39 6.31
C ASN A 232 -9.58 -1.25 6.15
N THR A 233 -8.71 -0.88 5.20
CA THR A 233 -7.46 -1.61 4.95
C THR A 233 -6.21 -0.75 5.13
N ASN A 234 -6.31 0.34 5.90
CA ASN A 234 -5.15 1.16 6.25
C ASN A 234 -4.12 0.34 7.03
N GLY A 235 -2.84 0.63 6.81
CA GLY A 235 -1.74 -0.07 7.46
C GLY A 235 -0.59 0.89 7.78
N SER A 236 0.55 0.72 7.10
CA SER A 236 1.71 1.61 7.24
C SER A 236 1.98 2.45 5.99
N GLN A 237 1.45 2.07 4.83
CA GLN A 237 1.71 2.80 3.60
C GLN A 237 1.00 4.15 3.58
N PHE A 238 1.72 5.20 3.18
CA PHE A 238 1.18 6.54 3.02
C PHE A 238 1.75 7.21 1.78
N PHE A 239 1.09 8.28 1.35
CA PHE A 239 1.55 9.08 0.22
C PHE A 239 1.51 10.58 0.54
N ILE A 240 2.33 11.32 -0.21
CA ILE A 240 2.35 12.78 -0.21
C ILE A 240 1.88 13.25 -1.59
N CYS A 241 0.90 14.15 -1.63
CA CYS A 241 0.42 14.75 -2.88
C CYS A 241 1.47 15.70 -3.46
N THR A 242 1.91 15.49 -4.70
CA THR A 242 2.87 16.38 -5.38
C THR A 242 2.17 17.48 -6.18
N ALA A 243 0.87 17.36 -6.38
CA ALA A 243 -0.01 18.34 -7.04
C ALA A 243 -1.32 18.49 -6.25
N ASP A 244 -2.24 19.32 -6.74
CA ASP A 244 -3.61 19.35 -6.26
C ASP A 244 -4.38 18.17 -6.89
N ASP A 245 -4.71 17.21 -6.06
CA ASP A 245 -5.44 16.00 -6.43
C ASP A 245 -6.90 16.01 -5.94
N THR A 246 -7.37 17.18 -5.53
CA THR A 246 -8.78 17.44 -5.19
C THR A 246 -9.67 17.12 -6.41
N GLY A 247 -10.61 16.20 -6.21
CA GLY A 247 -11.47 15.73 -7.30
C GLY A 247 -10.89 14.59 -8.14
N LYS A 248 -9.59 14.30 -8.09
CA LYS A 248 -8.98 13.11 -8.68
C LYS A 248 -9.04 11.92 -7.73
N LEU A 249 -8.79 12.15 -6.43
CA LEU A 249 -8.87 11.16 -5.39
C LEU A 249 -10.23 11.18 -4.71
N GLN A 250 -10.84 10.01 -4.56
CA GLN A 250 -12.04 9.86 -3.73
C GLN A 250 -11.68 10.05 -2.26
N LYS A 251 -12.62 10.57 -1.44
CA LYS A 251 -12.43 10.76 0.00
C LYS A 251 -12.47 9.43 0.77
N SER A 252 -11.56 8.54 0.43
CA SER A 252 -11.40 7.18 0.99
C SER A 252 -10.01 6.93 1.56
N TYR A 253 -9.14 7.92 1.54
CA TYR A 253 -7.77 7.84 2.08
C TYR A 253 -7.67 8.72 3.30
N ASN A 254 -7.39 8.14 4.47
CA ASN A 254 -7.30 8.88 5.72
C ASN A 254 -6.30 10.04 5.60
N LEU A 255 -6.80 11.27 5.49
CA LEU A 255 -5.98 12.48 5.47
C LEU A 255 -5.58 12.79 6.91
N PHE A 256 -4.26 12.82 7.21
CA PHE A 256 -3.79 12.94 8.59
C PHE A 256 -2.70 14.00 8.81
N GLY A 257 -2.27 14.67 7.74
CA GLY A 257 -1.25 15.70 7.85
C GLY A 257 -0.96 16.45 6.56
N ARG A 258 0.05 17.30 6.64
CA ARG A 258 0.56 18.07 5.50
C ARG A 258 2.08 18.27 5.57
N VAL A 259 2.71 18.48 4.43
CA VAL A 259 4.09 18.94 4.35
C VAL A 259 4.12 20.44 4.67
N VAL A 260 4.96 20.83 5.63
CA VAL A 260 5.17 22.24 6.02
C VAL A 260 6.54 22.77 5.62
N GLN A 261 7.50 21.86 5.34
CA GLN A 261 8.81 22.18 4.78
C GLN A 261 9.33 21.02 3.96
N GLY A 262 10.10 21.30 2.90
CA GLY A 262 10.74 20.26 2.06
C GLY A 262 9.89 19.78 0.89
N MET A 263 8.88 20.53 0.42
CA MET A 263 8.15 20.20 -0.82
C MET A 263 9.06 20.11 -2.04
N ASP A 264 10.14 20.88 -2.09
CA ASP A 264 11.18 20.79 -3.13
C ASP A 264 11.96 19.46 -3.05
N VAL A 265 12.14 18.91 -1.84
CA VAL A 265 12.70 17.56 -1.62
C VAL A 265 11.72 16.51 -2.10
N VAL A 266 10.42 16.60 -1.71
CA VAL A 266 9.36 15.67 -2.17
C VAL A 266 9.33 15.59 -3.70
N GLN A 267 9.45 16.73 -4.40
CA GLN A 267 9.45 16.78 -5.87
C GLN A 267 10.71 16.18 -6.52
N LYS A 268 11.80 16.03 -5.77
CA LYS A 268 13.05 15.39 -6.24
C LYS A 268 13.10 13.89 -5.96
N ILE A 269 12.17 13.34 -5.15
CA ILE A 269 12.10 11.91 -4.87
C ILE A 269 11.91 11.14 -6.18
N GLN A 270 12.70 10.09 -6.34
CA GLN A 270 12.66 9.20 -7.48
C GLN A 270 12.27 7.78 -7.05
N GLY A 271 11.61 7.07 -7.94
CA GLY A 271 11.21 5.69 -7.73
C GLY A 271 10.41 5.16 -8.91
N PRO A 272 10.08 3.87 -8.92
CA PRO A 272 9.18 3.31 -9.90
C PRO A 272 7.82 4.01 -9.89
N GLY A 273 7.27 4.24 -11.07
CA GLY A 273 5.91 4.78 -11.23
C GLY A 273 4.96 3.74 -11.82
N ASP A 274 3.80 4.21 -12.28
CA ASP A 274 2.79 3.34 -12.89
C ASP A 274 3.18 2.94 -14.32
N ASP A 275 3.95 3.78 -15.03
CA ASP A 275 4.42 3.51 -16.39
C ASP A 275 5.52 2.44 -16.44
N ALA A 276 5.47 1.61 -17.47
CA ALA A 276 6.48 0.57 -17.72
C ALA A 276 7.89 1.15 -17.86
N SER A 277 8.04 2.35 -18.43
CA SER A 277 9.32 3.06 -18.60
C SER A 277 9.99 3.43 -17.28
N THR A 278 9.23 3.55 -16.21
CA THR A 278 9.70 3.95 -14.88
C THR A 278 10.07 2.79 -13.98
N LYS A 279 9.75 1.54 -14.35
CA LYS A 279 9.94 0.34 -13.50
C LYS A 279 11.38 0.10 -13.07
N ASN A 280 12.35 0.56 -13.86
CA ASN A 280 13.78 0.39 -13.60
C ASN A 280 14.40 1.57 -12.83
N ILE A 281 13.61 2.59 -12.46
CA ILE A 281 14.12 3.71 -11.67
C ILE A 281 14.43 3.19 -10.27
N LYS A 282 15.70 3.38 -9.85
CA LYS A 282 16.10 3.02 -8.48
C LYS A 282 15.39 3.91 -7.49
N PRO A 283 14.63 3.34 -6.53
CA PRO A 283 13.88 4.14 -5.57
C PRO A 283 14.80 4.86 -4.58
N ASP A 284 14.44 6.09 -4.28
CA ASP A 284 14.96 6.79 -3.10
C ASP A 284 14.41 6.15 -1.82
N LYS A 285 14.98 6.50 -0.67
CA LYS A 285 14.64 5.89 0.61
C LYS A 285 14.55 6.90 1.73
N ILE A 286 13.79 6.52 2.73
CA ILE A 286 13.80 7.15 4.05
C ILE A 286 15.08 6.70 4.77
N ASN A 287 15.85 7.63 5.34
CA ASN A 287 16.93 7.30 6.23
C ASN A 287 16.37 7.05 7.64
N HIS A 288 15.73 8.08 8.23
CA HIS A 288 15.14 8.03 9.56
C HIS A 288 13.88 8.88 9.64
N VAL A 289 12.95 8.49 10.51
CA VAL A 289 11.78 9.31 10.87
C VAL A 289 11.86 9.70 12.33
N ILE A 290 11.77 11.00 12.61
CA ILE A 290 11.80 11.54 13.98
C ILE A 290 10.47 12.22 14.26
N ILE A 291 9.90 11.97 15.44
CA ILE A 291 8.65 12.57 15.91
C ILE A 291 8.92 13.53 17.06
N VAL A 292 8.33 14.73 16.99
CA VAL A 292 8.34 15.71 18.08
C VAL A 292 6.90 16.19 18.31
N PRO A 293 6.32 15.97 19.51
CA PRO A 293 5.04 16.56 19.86
C PRO A 293 5.20 18.06 20.11
N VAL A 294 4.22 18.85 19.67
CA VAL A 294 4.17 20.31 19.88
C VAL A 294 2.79 20.76 20.35
N SER A 295 2.76 21.81 21.14
CA SER A 295 1.55 22.43 21.70
C SER A 295 1.09 23.61 20.87
#